data_2d263552395bb000ee60a69d71f2f854
#
_entry.id   2d263552395bb000ee60a69d71f2f854
#
_cell.length_a   1.000
_cell.length_b   1.000
_cell.length_c   1.000
_cell.angle_alpha   90.00
_cell.angle_beta   90.00
_cell.angle_gamma   90.00
#
_symmetry.space_group_name_H-M   'P 1'
#
loop_
_entity.id
_entity.type
_entity.pdbx_description
1 polymer ?
#
loop_
_entity_poly.entity_id
_entity_poly.type
_entity_poly.pdbx_seq_one_letter_code
_entity_poly.pdbx_strand_id
1 'polypeptide(L)'
;MSLPNDGSGRAPVAIVASTTSVTSGVEVTKKLVGAAIAFGDLLAGTLGPNGLDKMMYKTNGQTTVTNDGAKIVSELLVKHPAAKAFVALAQSQENACGDGVTSCLLIASNLMREAGRLFDKKLHPLVLVDGYQKALEITLKTLQSKIITIRPDSIDELRKVAKTAMSGTSAEAGGDLMADLVVTAAQLVAGERDGNLHIRTEDVRMSKRGSGSIGDSRIIAGLIIEKKLELDRLPKSLDAGKVLVLSCPFEIESTIRDVEIEVEDPEKWVSFMDAEEEKLQFKAQQIISSGASLVFTAQGVEARILHTLADAGIFVLGGLERAGAEDIALATGAQMIDHLDDISQDILGDFSELKIEILEGAEGRRERIHLLVGLQTGIATIDVGGGDGVASEEVIRGLYDALYSVTSAMETGEVLTGAGSLHMAASLAIKEAAENHPGRERLAMEAFARALESIPATLGENAGVNRLDCLLELRALHRAGNSEAGVLRDGKAGTITEALASAETISHAIEAACETTCGLLRVDQVISARGD
;
A
#
# COMPACT_ATOMS: atom_id res chain seq x y z
N MET A 1 20.21 -23.62 -34.10
CA MET A 1 20.25 -25.09 -34.19
C MET A 1 19.70 -25.48 -35.55
N SER A 2 20.52 -25.99 -36.46
CA SER A 2 20.08 -26.59 -37.73
C SER A 2 19.50 -27.96 -37.43
N LEU A 3 18.22 -28.16 -37.79
CA LEU A 3 17.57 -29.48 -37.71
C LEU A 3 18.27 -30.46 -38.65
N PRO A 4 18.42 -31.72 -38.27
CA PRO A 4 19.00 -32.73 -39.13
C PRO A 4 18.14 -32.92 -40.37
N ASN A 5 18.77 -33.01 -41.55
CA ASN A 5 18.15 -33.23 -42.83
C ASN A 5 17.66 -34.69 -42.89
N ASP A 6 16.36 -34.96 -42.95
CA ASP A 6 15.78 -36.30 -42.92
C ASP A 6 15.85 -37.06 -44.26
N GLY A 7 16.54 -36.53 -45.25
CA GLY A 7 16.72 -37.18 -46.53
C GLY A 7 15.47 -37.17 -47.46
N SER A 8 14.36 -36.55 -47.08
CA SER A 8 13.09 -36.56 -47.84
C SER A 8 12.96 -35.43 -48.85
N GLY A 9 13.96 -34.56 -48.99
CA GLY A 9 13.94 -33.48 -49.99
C GLY A 9 12.89 -32.35 -49.72
N ARG A 10 12.17 -32.39 -48.61
CA ARG A 10 11.27 -31.30 -48.19
C ARG A 10 12.02 -30.32 -47.33
N ALA A 11 11.94 -29.04 -47.67
CA ALA A 11 12.48 -27.99 -46.83
C ALA A 11 11.86 -28.08 -45.40
N PRO A 12 12.66 -28.05 -44.34
CA PRO A 12 12.11 -28.08 -43.00
C PRO A 12 11.14 -26.91 -42.80
N VAL A 13 9.93 -27.23 -42.36
CA VAL A 13 8.91 -26.22 -42.07
C VAL A 13 9.42 -25.43 -40.85
N ALA A 14 9.83 -24.20 -41.08
CA ALA A 14 10.18 -23.31 -39.99
C ALA A 14 8.90 -22.87 -39.25
N ILE A 15 8.59 -23.53 -38.14
CA ILE A 15 7.40 -23.22 -37.31
C ILE A 15 7.59 -21.90 -36.57
N VAL A 16 8.84 -21.45 -36.40
CA VAL A 16 9.20 -20.27 -35.60
C VAL A 16 10.02 -19.31 -36.46
N ALA A 17 9.68 -18.02 -36.42
CA ALA A 17 10.43 -17.00 -37.15
C ALA A 17 11.89 -16.95 -36.70
N SER A 18 12.82 -16.64 -37.63
CA SER A 18 14.27 -16.57 -37.35
C SER A 18 14.66 -15.54 -36.29
N THR A 19 13.75 -14.63 -35.96
CA THR A 19 13.91 -13.58 -34.93
C THR A 19 13.49 -14.04 -33.54
N THR A 20 12.86 -15.22 -33.38
CA THR A 20 12.43 -15.77 -32.09
C THR A 20 13.63 -16.47 -31.42
N SER A 21 14.03 -16.02 -30.25
CA SER A 21 15.02 -16.71 -29.45
C SER A 21 14.35 -17.71 -28.51
N VAL A 22 14.80 -18.95 -28.55
CA VAL A 22 14.33 -20.02 -27.66
C VAL A 22 15.49 -20.43 -26.76
N THR A 23 15.30 -20.32 -25.46
CA THR A 23 16.22 -20.88 -24.45
C THR A 23 15.56 -22.13 -23.86
N SER A 24 16.26 -23.25 -23.78
CA SER A 24 15.71 -24.52 -23.29
C SER A 24 16.68 -25.27 -22.37
N GLY A 25 16.13 -26.18 -21.57
CA GLY A 25 16.89 -27.08 -20.69
C GLY A 25 17.62 -26.38 -19.56
N VAL A 26 18.82 -26.86 -19.21
CA VAL A 26 19.61 -26.39 -18.06
C VAL A 26 19.90 -24.87 -18.10
N GLU A 27 19.98 -24.28 -19.28
CA GLU A 27 20.22 -22.84 -19.41
C GLU A 27 19.03 -22.01 -18.94
N VAL A 28 17.79 -22.47 -19.16
CA VAL A 28 16.58 -21.83 -18.63
C VAL A 28 16.62 -21.82 -17.10
N THR A 29 16.82 -22.98 -16.51
CA THR A 29 16.89 -23.12 -15.05
C THR A 29 17.96 -22.21 -14.43
N LYS A 30 19.16 -22.17 -15.02
CA LYS A 30 20.23 -21.28 -14.54
C LYS A 30 19.86 -19.80 -14.63
N LYS A 31 19.18 -19.37 -15.70
CA LYS A 31 18.73 -17.99 -15.86
C LYS A 31 17.63 -17.64 -14.86
N LEU A 32 16.65 -18.55 -14.65
CA LEU A 32 15.58 -18.37 -13.67
C LEU A 32 16.12 -18.26 -12.25
N VAL A 33 17.00 -19.18 -11.86
CA VAL A 33 17.67 -19.17 -10.54
C VAL A 33 18.54 -17.92 -10.37
N GLY A 34 19.32 -17.57 -11.39
CA GLY A 34 20.18 -16.38 -11.36
C GLY A 34 19.40 -15.08 -11.19
N ALA A 35 18.27 -14.94 -11.90
CA ALA A 35 17.40 -13.78 -11.75
C ALA A 35 16.78 -13.72 -10.33
N ALA A 36 16.30 -14.83 -9.81
CA ALA A 36 15.75 -14.92 -8.47
C ALA A 36 16.77 -14.52 -7.39
N ILE A 37 18.01 -15.06 -7.51
CA ILE A 37 19.11 -14.73 -6.58
C ILE A 37 19.42 -13.23 -6.61
N ALA A 38 19.45 -12.63 -7.80
CA ALA A 38 19.74 -11.20 -7.94
C ALA A 38 18.70 -10.33 -7.22
N PHE A 39 17.39 -10.69 -7.26
CA PHE A 39 16.37 -10.01 -6.47
C PHE A 39 16.57 -10.17 -4.97
N GLY A 40 16.86 -11.39 -4.52
CA GLY A 40 17.12 -11.64 -3.11
C GLY A 40 18.32 -10.87 -2.58
N ASP A 41 19.43 -10.89 -3.32
CA ASP A 41 20.65 -10.18 -2.92
C ASP A 41 20.47 -8.65 -2.93
N LEU A 42 19.62 -8.12 -3.83
CA LEU A 42 19.26 -6.70 -3.86
C LEU A 42 18.50 -6.29 -2.61
N LEU A 43 17.53 -7.12 -2.16
CA LEU A 43 16.59 -6.78 -1.11
C LEU A 43 17.04 -7.24 0.29
N ALA A 44 17.96 -8.19 0.41
CA ALA A 44 18.36 -8.74 1.71
C ALA A 44 18.80 -7.66 2.71
N GLY A 45 19.54 -6.66 2.24
CA GLY A 45 20.04 -5.57 3.09
C GLY A 45 18.98 -4.55 3.56
N THR A 46 17.72 -4.66 3.12
CA THR A 46 16.66 -3.74 3.55
C THR A 46 15.73 -4.37 4.62
N LEU A 47 15.92 -5.67 4.94
CA LEU A 47 15.03 -6.39 5.84
C LEU A 47 15.27 -6.03 7.32
N GLY A 48 14.17 -5.68 8.02
CA GLY A 48 14.10 -5.57 9.48
C GLY A 48 14.68 -4.27 10.04
N PRO A 49 14.75 -4.16 11.38
CA PRO A 49 15.06 -2.89 12.08
C PRO A 49 16.45 -2.32 11.81
N ASN A 50 17.37 -3.15 11.33
CA ASN A 50 18.72 -2.75 10.96
C ASN A 50 18.93 -2.76 9.43
N GLY A 51 17.82 -2.77 8.67
CA GLY A 51 17.82 -2.61 7.22
C GLY A 51 18.36 -1.26 6.78
N LEU A 52 19.02 -1.23 5.62
CA LEU A 52 19.57 -0.01 5.03
C LEU A 52 18.80 0.37 3.78
N ASP A 53 18.58 1.66 3.59
CA ASP A 53 17.90 2.21 2.44
C ASP A 53 18.66 2.00 1.13
N LYS A 54 17.94 1.89 0.04
CA LYS A 54 18.48 1.92 -1.33
C LYS A 54 18.23 3.28 -1.95
N MET A 55 19.26 3.85 -2.54
CA MET A 55 19.12 5.05 -3.35
C MET A 55 18.99 4.67 -4.81
N MET A 56 17.90 5.09 -5.42
CA MET A 56 17.63 4.91 -6.84
C MET A 56 17.54 6.28 -7.51
N TYR A 57 18.08 6.40 -8.72
CA TYR A 57 17.94 7.62 -9.51
C TYR A 57 17.43 7.28 -10.91
N LYS A 58 16.55 8.13 -11.41
CA LYS A 58 15.99 8.03 -12.74
C LYS A 58 16.78 8.90 -13.72
N THR A 59 16.69 8.59 -15.00
CA THR A 59 17.32 9.36 -16.07
C THR A 59 16.84 10.82 -16.16
N ASN A 60 15.66 11.10 -15.60
CA ASN A 60 15.11 12.47 -15.48
C ASN A 60 15.67 13.25 -14.27
N GLY A 61 16.62 12.69 -13.53
CA GLY A 61 17.25 13.31 -12.35
C GLY A 61 16.48 13.13 -11.03
N GLN A 62 15.32 12.50 -11.04
CA GLN A 62 14.61 12.18 -9.80
C GLN A 62 15.36 11.10 -8.99
N THR A 63 15.50 11.34 -7.70
CA THR A 63 16.15 10.41 -6.76
C THR A 63 15.12 9.96 -5.72
N THR A 64 15.09 8.66 -5.48
CA THR A 64 14.27 8.03 -4.42
C THR A 64 15.19 7.28 -3.48
N VAL A 65 15.01 7.45 -2.18
CA VAL A 65 15.72 6.71 -1.13
C VAL A 65 14.64 5.97 -0.34
N THR A 66 14.73 4.64 -0.32
CA THR A 66 13.72 3.80 0.35
C THR A 66 14.30 2.44 0.75
N ASN A 67 13.75 1.82 1.77
CA ASN A 67 13.96 0.42 2.13
C ASN A 67 12.77 -0.47 1.77
N ASP A 68 11.67 0.09 1.29
CA ASP A 68 10.49 -0.63 0.87
C ASP A 68 10.75 -1.51 -0.37
N GLY A 69 10.54 -2.82 -0.21
CA GLY A 69 10.76 -3.82 -1.27
C GLY A 69 9.83 -3.64 -2.47
N ALA A 70 8.57 -3.26 -2.25
CA ALA A 70 7.60 -3.03 -3.32
C ALA A 70 8.03 -1.85 -4.19
N LYS A 71 8.41 -0.75 -3.55
CA LYS A 71 8.89 0.44 -4.25
C LYS A 71 10.18 0.18 -5.02
N ILE A 72 11.16 -0.49 -4.40
CA ILE A 72 12.41 -0.84 -5.05
C ILE A 72 12.12 -1.65 -6.32
N VAL A 73 11.29 -2.68 -6.23
CA VAL A 73 11.01 -3.60 -7.35
C VAL A 73 10.18 -2.92 -8.44
N SER A 74 9.23 -2.05 -8.09
CA SER A 74 8.39 -1.32 -9.07
C SER A 74 9.19 -0.34 -9.93
N GLU A 75 10.28 0.21 -9.40
CA GLU A 75 11.15 1.15 -10.13
C GLU A 75 12.21 0.44 -10.99
N LEU A 76 12.37 -0.88 -10.86
CA LEU A 76 13.35 -1.64 -11.64
C LEU A 76 12.89 -1.84 -13.08
N LEU A 77 13.76 -1.52 -14.03
CA LEU A 77 13.56 -1.80 -15.45
C LEU A 77 13.92 -3.26 -15.76
N VAL A 78 12.96 -4.16 -15.63
CA VAL A 78 13.17 -5.60 -15.84
C VAL A 78 12.74 -6.05 -17.23
N LYS A 79 13.64 -6.78 -17.92
CA LYS A 79 13.37 -7.33 -19.27
C LYS A 79 13.17 -8.85 -19.24
N HIS A 80 13.84 -9.54 -18.30
CA HIS A 80 13.81 -11.00 -18.24
C HIS A 80 12.47 -11.52 -17.70
N PRO A 81 11.84 -12.57 -18.31
CA PRO A 81 10.56 -13.12 -17.85
C PRO A 81 10.54 -13.54 -16.38
N ALA A 82 11.61 -14.15 -15.87
CA ALA A 82 11.71 -14.51 -14.46
C ALA A 82 11.68 -13.27 -13.56
N ALA A 83 12.38 -12.19 -13.95
CA ALA A 83 12.36 -10.95 -13.21
C ALA A 83 10.94 -10.33 -13.18
N LYS A 84 10.19 -10.43 -14.29
CA LYS A 84 8.78 -10.00 -14.32
C LYS A 84 7.89 -10.83 -13.38
N ALA A 85 8.17 -12.12 -13.21
CA ALA A 85 7.45 -12.94 -12.23
C ALA A 85 7.70 -12.49 -10.79
N PHE A 86 8.92 -12.06 -10.45
CA PHE A 86 9.24 -11.47 -9.14
C PHE A 86 8.58 -10.10 -8.94
N VAL A 87 8.49 -9.27 -9.99
CA VAL A 87 7.72 -8.02 -9.93
C VAL A 87 6.24 -8.29 -9.70
N ALA A 88 5.66 -9.27 -10.40
CA ALA A 88 4.26 -9.66 -10.20
C ALA A 88 4.02 -10.24 -8.80
N LEU A 89 4.97 -11.00 -8.25
CA LEU A 89 4.92 -11.52 -6.88
C LEU A 89 4.92 -10.37 -5.86
N ALA A 90 5.80 -9.37 -6.05
CA ALA A 90 5.83 -8.17 -5.20
C ALA A 90 4.48 -7.44 -5.22
N GLN A 91 3.91 -7.21 -6.41
CA GLN A 91 2.60 -6.57 -6.57
C GLN A 91 1.47 -7.40 -5.95
N SER A 92 1.52 -8.73 -6.06
CA SER A 92 0.52 -9.61 -5.43
C SER A 92 0.52 -9.47 -3.91
N GLN A 93 1.71 -9.49 -3.27
CA GLN A 93 1.85 -9.31 -1.83
C GLN A 93 1.40 -7.92 -1.38
N GLU A 94 1.81 -6.89 -2.12
CA GLU A 94 1.43 -5.50 -1.86
C GLU A 94 -0.08 -5.30 -1.93
N ASN A 95 -0.73 -5.79 -2.98
CA ASN A 95 -2.17 -5.65 -3.18
C ASN A 95 -3.00 -6.46 -2.16
N ALA A 96 -2.48 -7.60 -1.70
CA ALA A 96 -3.19 -8.46 -0.76
C ALA A 96 -3.04 -7.99 0.70
N CYS A 97 -1.83 -7.60 1.10
CA CYS A 97 -1.50 -7.37 2.51
C CYS A 97 -0.90 -5.99 2.80
N GLY A 98 -0.48 -5.24 1.77
CA GLY A 98 0.18 -3.93 1.90
C GLY A 98 1.52 -3.94 2.63
N ASP A 99 2.01 -5.11 3.06
CA ASP A 99 3.25 -5.30 3.82
C ASP A 99 3.85 -6.69 3.52
N GLY A 100 5.09 -6.91 3.96
CA GLY A 100 5.77 -8.22 3.86
C GLY A 100 6.40 -8.51 2.50
N VAL A 101 6.43 -7.59 1.55
CA VAL A 101 6.97 -7.78 0.20
C VAL A 101 8.43 -8.21 0.22
N THR A 102 9.27 -7.55 1.03
CA THR A 102 10.69 -7.92 1.18
C THR A 102 10.86 -9.36 1.65
N SER A 103 10.11 -9.78 2.66
CA SER A 103 10.13 -11.16 3.18
C SER A 103 9.66 -12.16 2.13
N CYS A 104 8.57 -11.87 1.41
CA CYS A 104 8.03 -12.69 0.34
C CYS A 104 9.07 -12.95 -0.76
N LEU A 105 9.70 -11.89 -1.26
CA LEU A 105 10.72 -11.99 -2.31
C LEU A 105 11.99 -12.70 -1.85
N LEU A 106 12.40 -12.50 -0.59
CA LEU A 106 13.53 -13.22 -0.01
C LEU A 106 13.26 -14.72 0.11
N ILE A 107 12.07 -15.12 0.55
CA ILE A 107 11.66 -16.52 0.61
C ILE A 107 11.67 -17.12 -0.80
N ALA A 108 11.03 -16.50 -1.78
CA ALA A 108 11.01 -16.95 -3.17
C ALA A 108 12.42 -17.09 -3.77
N SER A 109 13.28 -16.10 -3.55
CA SER A 109 14.67 -16.11 -3.98
C SER A 109 15.44 -17.28 -3.38
N ASN A 110 15.29 -17.54 -2.09
CA ASN A 110 15.98 -18.63 -1.41
C ASN A 110 15.40 -20.00 -1.77
N LEU A 111 14.10 -20.12 -2.01
CA LEU A 111 13.51 -21.34 -2.59
C LEU A 111 14.12 -21.66 -3.97
N MET A 112 14.25 -20.65 -4.84
CA MET A 112 14.90 -20.82 -6.14
C MET A 112 16.39 -21.13 -6.01
N ARG A 113 17.11 -20.53 -5.07
CA ARG A 113 18.53 -20.81 -4.77
C ARG A 113 18.73 -22.26 -4.32
N GLU A 114 17.91 -22.75 -3.42
CA GLU A 114 17.93 -24.13 -2.94
C GLU A 114 17.53 -25.12 -4.06
N ALA A 115 16.53 -24.76 -4.89
CA ALA A 115 16.17 -25.55 -6.07
C ALA A 115 17.37 -25.68 -7.03
N GLY A 116 18.10 -24.58 -7.28
CA GLY A 116 19.32 -24.61 -8.10
C GLY A 116 20.35 -25.62 -7.61
N ARG A 117 20.59 -25.65 -6.28
CA ARG A 117 21.51 -26.66 -5.66
C ARG A 117 21.05 -28.11 -5.85
N LEU A 118 19.72 -28.33 -5.87
CA LEU A 118 19.13 -29.66 -6.07
C LEU A 118 19.11 -30.07 -7.55
N PHE A 119 18.99 -29.11 -8.48
CA PHE A 119 19.17 -29.36 -9.91
C PHE A 119 20.61 -29.82 -10.23
N ASP A 120 21.63 -29.27 -9.60
CA ASP A 120 23.01 -29.73 -9.73
C ASP A 120 23.18 -31.19 -9.27
N LYS A 121 22.32 -31.63 -8.31
CA LYS A 121 22.22 -33.03 -7.88
C LYS A 121 21.28 -33.87 -8.75
N LYS A 122 20.79 -33.33 -9.90
CA LYS A 122 19.92 -34.00 -10.86
C LYS A 122 18.56 -34.42 -10.28
N LEU A 123 18.03 -33.67 -9.30
CA LEU A 123 16.63 -33.85 -8.84
C LEU A 123 15.67 -33.30 -9.89
N HIS A 124 14.61 -34.07 -10.16
CA HIS A 124 13.61 -33.67 -11.18
C HIS A 124 12.77 -32.49 -10.68
N PRO A 125 12.44 -31.49 -11.53
CA PRO A 125 11.65 -30.32 -11.12
C PRO A 125 10.31 -30.66 -10.45
N LEU A 126 9.58 -31.64 -10.93
CA LEU A 126 8.30 -32.03 -10.34
C LEU A 126 8.45 -32.60 -8.92
N VAL A 127 9.54 -33.32 -8.62
CA VAL A 127 9.82 -33.79 -7.25
C VAL A 127 10.11 -32.62 -6.31
N LEU A 128 10.76 -31.55 -6.84
CA LEU A 128 10.93 -30.30 -6.08
C LEU A 128 9.59 -29.64 -5.78
N VAL A 129 8.74 -29.51 -6.78
CA VAL A 129 7.40 -28.93 -6.61
C VAL A 129 6.58 -29.71 -5.59
N ASP A 130 6.54 -31.04 -5.70
CA ASP A 130 5.79 -31.88 -4.76
C ASP A 130 6.32 -31.75 -3.31
N GLY A 131 7.66 -31.69 -3.16
CA GLY A 131 8.28 -31.50 -1.86
C GLY A 131 8.03 -30.11 -1.27
N TYR A 132 8.03 -29.06 -2.11
CA TYR A 132 7.71 -27.70 -1.69
C TYR A 132 6.24 -27.55 -1.28
N GLN A 133 5.30 -28.17 -2.00
CA GLN A 133 3.88 -28.17 -1.62
C GLN A 133 3.64 -28.86 -0.29
N LYS A 134 4.26 -30.03 -0.04
CA LYS A 134 4.19 -30.71 1.24
C LYS A 134 4.78 -29.88 2.39
N ALA A 135 5.91 -29.21 2.14
CA ALA A 135 6.53 -28.33 3.13
C ALA A 135 5.65 -27.10 3.41
N LEU A 136 4.98 -26.54 2.41
CA LEU A 136 4.02 -25.45 2.57
C LEU A 136 2.85 -25.87 3.47
N GLU A 137 2.24 -27.03 3.23
CA GLU A 137 1.15 -27.54 4.08
C GLU A 137 1.56 -27.67 5.54
N ILE A 138 2.78 -28.16 5.82
CA ILE A 138 3.32 -28.27 7.19
C ILE A 138 3.53 -26.86 7.77
N THR A 139 4.05 -25.93 6.96
CA THR A 139 4.24 -24.54 7.37
C THR A 139 2.94 -23.91 7.81
N LEU A 140 1.89 -23.98 6.99
CA LEU A 140 0.59 -23.39 7.29
C LEU A 140 -0.06 -24.00 8.54
N LYS A 141 0.04 -25.33 8.72
CA LYS A 141 -0.41 -25.98 9.95
C LYS A 141 0.37 -25.50 11.17
N THR A 142 1.68 -25.28 11.03
CA THR A 142 2.50 -24.77 12.13
C THR A 142 2.12 -23.33 12.46
N LEU A 143 1.91 -22.46 11.46
CA LEU A 143 1.45 -21.09 11.65
C LEU A 143 0.10 -21.08 12.37
N GLN A 144 -0.87 -21.85 11.89
CA GLN A 144 -2.20 -21.96 12.50
C GLN A 144 -2.13 -22.35 13.98
N SER A 145 -1.20 -23.23 14.35
CA SER A 145 -1.01 -23.66 15.74
C SER A 145 -0.37 -22.60 16.65
N LYS A 146 0.16 -21.52 16.07
CA LYS A 146 0.87 -20.44 16.76
C LYS A 146 0.13 -19.11 16.73
N ILE A 147 -1.07 -19.07 16.15
CA ILE A 147 -1.91 -17.88 16.13
C ILE A 147 -2.21 -17.43 17.55
N ILE A 148 -2.02 -16.15 17.78
CA ILE A 148 -2.43 -15.42 18.97
C ILE A 148 -3.70 -14.67 18.58
N THR A 149 -4.82 -15.02 19.21
CA THR A 149 -6.09 -14.32 18.96
C THR A 149 -6.13 -13.02 19.73
N ILE A 150 -6.43 -11.95 19.05
CA ILE A 150 -6.61 -10.60 19.61
C ILE A 150 -8.01 -10.09 19.30
N ARG A 151 -8.43 -9.04 20.03
CA ARG A 151 -9.68 -8.35 19.74
C ARG A 151 -9.39 -7.01 19.06
N PRO A 152 -10.33 -6.45 18.28
CA PRO A 152 -10.16 -5.17 17.63
C PRO A 152 -9.90 -3.99 18.61
N ASP A 153 -10.23 -4.16 19.89
CA ASP A 153 -9.98 -3.19 20.95
C ASP A 153 -8.68 -3.44 21.74
N SER A 154 -7.89 -4.43 21.35
CA SER A 154 -6.59 -4.78 21.97
C SER A 154 -5.49 -3.80 21.55
N ILE A 155 -5.52 -2.57 22.07
CA ILE A 155 -4.63 -1.46 21.63
C ILE A 155 -3.15 -1.81 21.77
N ASP A 156 -2.75 -2.50 22.83
CA ASP A 156 -1.33 -2.81 23.09
C ASP A 156 -0.77 -3.79 22.06
N GLU A 157 -1.53 -4.82 21.67
CA GLU A 157 -1.17 -5.78 20.63
C GLU A 157 -1.14 -5.12 19.25
N LEU A 158 -2.15 -4.32 18.92
CA LEU A 158 -2.21 -3.58 17.65
C LEU A 158 -1.07 -2.58 17.52
N ARG A 159 -0.68 -1.92 18.62
CA ARG A 159 0.50 -1.05 18.66
C ARG A 159 1.79 -1.82 18.34
N LYS A 160 1.93 -3.06 18.85
CA LYS A 160 3.07 -3.93 18.52
C LYS A 160 3.07 -4.32 17.05
N VAL A 161 1.91 -4.61 16.46
CA VAL A 161 1.78 -4.86 15.02
C VAL A 161 2.23 -3.65 14.21
N ALA A 162 1.71 -2.46 14.52
CA ALA A 162 2.10 -1.22 13.86
C ALA A 162 3.62 -0.95 13.94
N LYS A 163 4.21 -1.10 15.14
CA LYS A 163 5.66 -0.93 15.33
C LYS A 163 6.48 -1.94 14.54
N THR A 164 5.99 -3.18 14.41
CA THR A 164 6.70 -4.21 13.64
C THR A 164 6.71 -3.87 12.16
N ALA A 165 5.58 -3.44 11.60
CA ALA A 165 5.50 -3.03 10.21
C ALA A 165 6.34 -1.78 9.90
N MET A 166 6.39 -0.80 10.82
CA MET A 166 7.23 0.40 10.66
C MET A 166 8.72 0.15 10.93
N SER A 167 9.09 -1.03 11.42
CA SER A 167 10.46 -1.31 11.87
C SER A 167 11.47 -1.23 10.73
N GLY A 168 12.50 -0.41 10.89
CA GLY A 168 13.51 -0.14 9.87
C GLY A 168 13.13 0.98 8.90
N THR A 169 11.89 1.49 8.93
CA THR A 169 11.46 2.62 8.10
C THR A 169 11.69 3.96 8.79
N SER A 170 11.60 5.05 8.04
CA SER A 170 11.68 6.40 8.61
C SER A 170 10.55 6.71 9.61
N ALA A 171 9.42 6.00 9.54
CA ALA A 171 8.30 6.12 10.46
C ALA A 171 8.63 5.62 11.89
N GLU A 172 9.58 4.70 12.01
CA GLU A 172 10.03 4.18 13.31
C GLU A 172 10.56 5.28 14.25
N ALA A 173 11.13 6.35 13.70
CA ALA A 173 11.61 7.49 14.49
C ALA A 173 10.51 8.17 15.32
N GLY A 174 9.24 8.06 14.91
CA GLY A 174 8.09 8.55 15.66
C GLY A 174 7.61 7.63 16.77
N GLY A 175 8.14 6.41 16.87
CA GLY A 175 7.93 5.45 17.96
C GLY A 175 6.46 5.18 18.28
N ASP A 176 6.12 5.31 19.58
CA ASP A 176 4.75 5.06 20.08
C ASP A 176 3.71 5.99 19.45
N LEU A 177 4.07 7.26 19.20
CA LEU A 177 3.15 8.23 18.61
C LEU A 177 2.62 7.75 17.25
N MET A 178 3.52 7.31 16.36
CA MET A 178 3.11 6.86 15.02
C MET A 178 2.24 5.59 15.09
N ALA A 179 2.58 4.65 15.97
CA ALA A 179 1.78 3.47 16.18
C ALA A 179 0.38 3.82 16.73
N ASP A 180 0.30 4.75 17.68
CA ASP A 180 -0.98 5.20 18.22
C ASP A 180 -1.84 5.92 17.18
N LEU A 181 -1.24 6.73 16.31
CA LEU A 181 -1.96 7.40 15.22
C LEU A 181 -2.56 6.39 14.25
N VAL A 182 -1.80 5.37 13.85
CA VAL A 182 -2.27 4.32 12.94
C VAL A 182 -3.41 3.51 13.56
N VAL A 183 -3.24 3.04 14.81
CA VAL A 183 -4.28 2.27 15.51
C VAL A 183 -5.55 3.11 15.67
N THR A 184 -5.41 4.37 16.08
CA THR A 184 -6.56 5.27 16.23
C THR A 184 -7.24 5.55 14.88
N ALA A 185 -6.47 5.73 13.80
CA ALA A 185 -7.03 5.92 12.47
C ALA A 185 -7.83 4.72 12.00
N ALA A 186 -7.29 3.51 12.16
CA ALA A 186 -7.98 2.26 11.83
C ALA A 186 -9.29 2.10 12.62
N GLN A 187 -9.29 2.45 13.92
CA GLN A 187 -10.49 2.42 14.76
C GLN A 187 -11.55 3.46 14.36
N LEU A 188 -11.13 4.65 13.92
CA LEU A 188 -12.05 5.72 13.49
C LEU A 188 -12.81 5.37 12.20
N VAL A 189 -12.18 4.64 11.28
CA VAL A 189 -12.79 4.25 10.00
C VAL A 189 -13.39 2.84 10.04
N ALA A 190 -13.25 2.14 11.16
CA ALA A 190 -13.79 0.81 11.34
C ALA A 190 -15.33 0.81 11.24
N GLY A 191 -15.84 0.01 10.33
CA GLY A 191 -17.27 -0.20 10.12
C GLY A 191 -17.66 -1.67 10.27
N GLU A 192 -18.94 -1.95 10.16
CA GLU A 192 -19.48 -3.31 10.16
C GLU A 192 -20.12 -3.60 8.80
N ARG A 193 -19.76 -4.73 8.21
CA ARG A 193 -20.33 -5.22 6.97
C ARG A 193 -20.68 -6.70 7.11
N ASP A 194 -21.93 -7.04 6.86
CA ASP A 194 -22.43 -8.44 6.97
C ASP A 194 -22.16 -9.10 8.35
N GLY A 195 -22.14 -8.31 9.42
CA GLY A 195 -21.86 -8.79 10.80
C GLY A 195 -20.39 -8.99 11.12
N ASN A 196 -19.48 -8.64 10.21
CA ASN A 196 -18.04 -8.67 10.43
C ASN A 196 -17.45 -7.25 10.42
N LEU A 197 -16.38 -7.08 11.19
CA LEU A 197 -15.58 -5.86 11.14
C LEU A 197 -15.01 -5.69 9.72
N HIS A 198 -15.16 -4.51 9.15
CA HIS A 198 -14.60 -4.18 7.86
C HIS A 198 -13.98 -2.79 7.89
N ILE A 199 -12.72 -2.71 7.46
CA ILE A 199 -11.92 -1.48 7.52
C ILE A 199 -11.36 -1.20 6.12
N ARG A 200 -11.79 -0.10 5.53
CA ARG A 200 -11.23 0.34 4.25
C ARG A 200 -10.01 1.21 4.50
N THR A 201 -8.85 0.70 4.16
CA THR A 201 -7.59 1.45 4.31
C THR A 201 -7.58 2.74 3.49
N GLU A 202 -8.33 2.77 2.37
CA GLU A 202 -8.49 3.96 1.55
C GLU A 202 -9.23 5.09 2.27
N ASP A 203 -9.98 4.81 3.33
CA ASP A 203 -10.69 5.82 4.11
C ASP A 203 -9.77 6.53 5.13
N VAL A 204 -8.53 6.03 5.30
CA VAL A 204 -7.47 6.73 6.03
C VAL A 204 -6.60 7.49 5.05
N ARG A 205 -6.68 8.81 5.11
CA ARG A 205 -5.87 9.71 4.29
C ARG A 205 -4.58 10.09 5.00
N MET A 206 -3.50 10.27 4.24
CA MET A 206 -2.23 10.79 4.74
C MET A 206 -2.00 12.17 4.13
N SER A 207 -1.69 13.15 4.98
CA SER A 207 -1.37 14.52 4.54
C SER A 207 -0.01 14.94 5.05
N LYS A 208 0.80 15.59 4.20
CA LYS A 208 2.09 16.18 4.58
C LYS A 208 1.87 17.57 5.14
N ARG A 209 2.37 17.83 6.34
CA ARG A 209 2.28 19.18 6.90
C ARG A 209 3.27 20.16 6.27
N GLY A 210 4.44 19.68 5.84
CA GLY A 210 5.49 20.52 5.26
C GLY A 210 6.17 21.44 6.27
N SER A 211 5.95 21.24 7.57
CA SER A 211 6.55 22.01 8.65
C SER A 211 6.57 21.21 9.97
N GLY A 212 7.39 21.63 10.91
CA GLY A 212 7.51 20.96 12.21
C GLY A 212 8.39 19.71 12.17
N SER A 213 8.16 18.80 13.09
CA SER A 213 8.85 17.53 13.26
C SER A 213 7.87 16.36 13.19
N ILE A 214 8.38 15.13 13.09
CA ILE A 214 7.57 13.91 13.17
C ILE A 214 6.72 13.86 14.44
N GLY A 215 7.22 14.41 15.56
CA GLY A 215 6.50 14.50 16.82
C GLY A 215 5.28 15.43 16.80
N ASP A 216 5.14 16.27 15.78
CA ASP A 216 3.98 17.17 15.61
C ASP A 216 2.87 16.52 14.77
N SER A 217 3.02 15.25 14.41
CA SER A 217 2.00 14.49 13.68
C SER A 217 0.76 14.28 14.54
N ARG A 218 -0.40 14.32 13.90
CA ARG A 218 -1.69 14.23 14.58
C ARG A 218 -2.73 13.54 13.72
N ILE A 219 -3.77 13.04 14.36
CA ILE A 219 -4.95 12.51 13.66
C ILE A 219 -6.06 13.55 13.62
N ILE A 220 -6.80 13.57 12.53
CA ILE A 220 -7.97 14.42 12.29
C ILE A 220 -9.13 13.51 11.91
N ALA A 221 -10.21 13.55 12.71
CA ALA A 221 -11.44 12.84 12.40
C ALA A 221 -12.21 13.61 11.31
N GLY A 222 -11.79 13.42 10.06
CA GLY A 222 -12.24 14.15 8.90
C GLY A 222 -11.15 14.30 7.84
N LEU A 223 -11.21 15.38 7.07
CA LEU A 223 -10.36 15.63 5.92
C LEU A 223 -9.51 16.88 6.06
N ILE A 224 -8.33 16.85 5.43
CA ILE A 224 -7.52 18.03 5.15
C ILE A 224 -7.51 18.26 3.64
N ILE A 225 -7.97 19.45 3.23
CA ILE A 225 -8.02 19.84 1.82
C ILE A 225 -6.97 20.92 1.60
N GLU A 226 -5.98 20.65 0.75
CA GLU A 226 -4.93 21.62 0.40
C GLU A 226 -5.35 22.35 -0.88
N LYS A 227 -5.89 23.56 -0.70
CA LYS A 227 -6.30 24.38 -1.82
C LYS A 227 -6.29 25.85 -1.43
N LYS A 228 -5.83 26.70 -2.37
CA LYS A 228 -5.88 28.14 -2.20
C LYS A 228 -7.33 28.64 -2.23
N LEU A 229 -7.67 29.47 -1.26
CA LEU A 229 -8.97 30.10 -1.21
C LEU A 229 -9.12 31.12 -2.35
N GLU A 230 -10.27 31.11 -2.98
CA GLU A 230 -10.60 32.06 -4.06
C GLU A 230 -10.87 33.48 -3.55
N LEU A 231 -11.34 33.61 -2.28
CA LEU A 231 -11.60 34.88 -1.62
C LEU A 231 -11.00 34.91 -0.21
N ASP A 232 -10.24 35.97 0.10
CA ASP A 232 -9.65 36.18 1.44
C ASP A 232 -10.70 36.44 2.53
N ARG A 233 -11.92 36.84 2.17
CA ARG A 233 -13.02 37.17 3.10
C ARG A 233 -13.89 35.99 3.49
N LEU A 234 -13.63 34.79 2.95
CA LEU A 234 -14.34 33.58 3.38
C LEU A 234 -14.11 33.35 4.88
N PRO A 235 -15.11 32.79 5.59
CA PRO A 235 -14.97 32.43 7.00
C PRO A 235 -13.76 31.52 7.22
N LYS A 236 -12.85 31.88 8.15
CA LYS A 236 -11.64 31.07 8.44
C LYS A 236 -11.86 30.01 9.50
N SER A 237 -12.99 30.08 10.18
CA SER A 237 -13.44 29.07 11.14
C SER A 237 -14.97 29.11 11.15
N LEU A 238 -15.57 27.94 11.13
CA LEU A 238 -17.01 27.74 11.29
C LEU A 238 -17.25 26.60 12.27
N ASP A 239 -18.21 26.82 13.16
CA ASP A 239 -18.71 25.79 14.05
C ASP A 239 -19.66 24.83 13.27
N ALA A 240 -20.12 23.79 13.95
CA ALA A 240 -20.97 22.76 13.39
C ALA A 240 -22.11 23.28 12.50
N GLY A 241 -22.37 22.61 11.41
CA GLY A 241 -23.40 22.98 10.44
C GLY A 241 -23.60 21.93 9.35
N LYS A 242 -24.27 22.37 8.28
CA LYS A 242 -24.59 21.51 7.13
C LYS A 242 -23.62 21.71 5.96
N VAL A 243 -23.35 20.62 5.26
CA VAL A 243 -22.47 20.56 4.08
C VAL A 243 -23.27 20.20 2.85
N LEU A 244 -23.09 20.95 1.78
CA LEU A 244 -23.60 20.66 0.45
C LEU A 244 -22.44 20.31 -0.49
N VAL A 245 -22.55 19.20 -1.19
CA VAL A 245 -21.53 18.74 -2.17
C VAL A 245 -22.16 18.67 -3.55
N LEU A 246 -21.51 19.32 -4.53
CA LEU A 246 -22.06 19.51 -5.85
C LEU A 246 -21.07 19.04 -6.93
N SER A 247 -21.57 18.49 -8.01
CA SER A 247 -20.80 18.21 -9.23
C SER A 247 -21.16 19.13 -10.39
N CYS A 248 -22.26 19.90 -10.23
CA CYS A 248 -22.70 20.84 -11.26
C CYS A 248 -21.86 22.12 -11.29
N PRO A 249 -21.69 22.74 -12.48
CA PRO A 249 -21.02 24.03 -12.59
C PRO A 249 -21.86 25.17 -12.03
N PHE A 250 -21.20 26.04 -11.27
CA PHE A 250 -21.76 27.34 -10.86
C PHE A 250 -21.43 28.46 -11.85
N GLU A 251 -21.32 28.10 -13.10
CA GLU A 251 -21.11 29.03 -14.19
C GLU A 251 -22.38 29.15 -15.02
N ILE A 252 -22.44 30.19 -15.81
CA ILE A 252 -23.47 30.29 -16.85
C ILE A 252 -23.06 29.30 -17.92
N GLU A 253 -23.91 28.33 -18.22
CA GLU A 253 -23.67 27.44 -19.34
C GLU A 253 -23.55 28.25 -20.63
N SER A 254 -22.34 28.46 -21.10
CA SER A 254 -22.13 28.86 -22.48
C SER A 254 -22.65 27.71 -23.35
N THR A 255 -23.69 27.99 -24.13
CA THR A 255 -24.21 27.02 -25.09
C THR A 255 -23.06 26.46 -25.93
N ILE A 256 -22.94 25.13 -26.01
CA ILE A 256 -21.89 24.38 -26.77
C ILE A 256 -21.88 24.70 -28.28
N ARG A 257 -22.70 25.63 -28.71
CA ARG A 257 -22.70 26.16 -30.08
C ARG A 257 -22.12 27.57 -30.02
N ASP A 258 -21.08 27.81 -30.79
CA ASP A 258 -20.59 29.13 -31.14
C ASP A 258 -21.71 29.91 -31.85
N VAL A 259 -22.63 30.46 -31.06
CA VAL A 259 -23.64 31.38 -31.52
C VAL A 259 -23.14 32.77 -31.14
N GLU A 260 -22.50 33.47 -32.05
CA GLU A 260 -22.30 34.91 -31.95
C GLU A 260 -23.66 35.58 -32.04
N ILE A 261 -24.15 36.10 -30.92
CA ILE A 261 -25.37 36.95 -30.90
C ILE A 261 -24.89 38.38 -31.09
N GLU A 262 -25.00 38.91 -32.31
CA GLU A 262 -24.87 40.34 -32.56
C GLU A 262 -26.07 41.06 -31.95
N VAL A 263 -25.87 41.81 -30.87
CA VAL A 263 -26.86 42.65 -30.27
C VAL A 263 -26.60 44.09 -30.72
N GLU A 264 -27.36 44.56 -31.70
CA GLU A 264 -27.25 45.93 -32.23
C GLU A 264 -27.90 46.99 -31.29
N ASP A 265 -28.71 46.57 -30.37
CA ASP A 265 -29.50 47.45 -29.51
C ASP A 265 -28.96 47.44 -28.06
N PRO A 266 -28.45 48.57 -27.55
CA PRO A 266 -27.93 48.67 -26.18
C PRO A 266 -28.95 48.30 -25.10
N GLU A 267 -30.26 48.53 -25.29
CA GLU A 267 -31.27 48.18 -24.32
C GLU A 267 -31.49 46.67 -24.23
N LYS A 268 -31.35 45.94 -25.33
CA LYS A 268 -31.41 44.48 -25.34
C LYS A 268 -30.15 43.86 -24.70
N TRP A 269 -29.01 44.50 -24.84
CA TRP A 269 -27.79 44.07 -24.14
C TRP A 269 -27.93 44.15 -22.63
N VAL A 270 -28.46 45.31 -22.12
CA VAL A 270 -28.74 45.46 -20.69
C VAL A 270 -29.73 44.40 -20.20
N SER A 271 -30.85 44.19 -20.93
CA SER A 271 -31.82 43.18 -20.58
C SER A 271 -31.27 41.76 -20.54
N PHE A 272 -30.28 41.45 -21.40
CA PHE A 272 -29.58 40.15 -21.40
C PHE A 272 -28.71 40.01 -20.15
N MET A 273 -27.94 41.06 -19.81
CA MET A 273 -27.11 41.09 -18.61
C MET A 273 -27.95 40.97 -17.32
N ASP A 274 -29.12 41.66 -17.28
CA ASP A 274 -30.03 41.57 -16.15
C ASP A 274 -30.62 40.15 -15.99
N ALA A 275 -30.99 39.51 -17.09
CA ALA A 275 -31.50 38.13 -17.07
C ALA A 275 -30.43 37.11 -16.65
N GLU A 276 -29.16 37.37 -17.01
CA GLU A 276 -28.03 36.60 -16.57
C GLU A 276 -27.81 36.75 -15.06
N GLU A 277 -27.83 37.98 -14.55
CA GLU A 277 -27.69 38.29 -13.13
C GLU A 277 -28.82 37.65 -12.30
N GLU A 278 -30.07 37.74 -12.78
CA GLU A 278 -31.22 37.10 -12.11
C GLU A 278 -31.03 35.58 -11.98
N LYS A 279 -30.54 34.91 -13.02
CA LYS A 279 -30.25 33.46 -12.96
C LYS A 279 -29.18 33.13 -11.93
N LEU A 280 -28.09 33.92 -11.87
CA LEU A 280 -27.04 33.71 -10.89
C LEU A 280 -27.52 33.93 -9.47
N GLN A 281 -28.29 35.00 -9.26
CA GLN A 281 -28.89 35.29 -7.96
C GLN A 281 -29.88 34.19 -7.55
N PHE A 282 -30.68 33.65 -8.48
CA PHE A 282 -31.55 32.52 -8.21
C PHE A 282 -30.79 31.28 -7.76
N LYS A 283 -29.71 30.92 -8.46
CA LYS A 283 -28.81 29.81 -8.06
C LYS A 283 -28.24 30.04 -6.65
N ALA A 284 -27.73 31.24 -6.37
CA ALA A 284 -27.19 31.56 -5.06
C ALA A 284 -28.26 31.46 -3.96
N GLN A 285 -29.48 31.93 -4.25
CA GLN A 285 -30.62 31.90 -3.31
C GLN A 285 -31.11 30.48 -3.01
N GLN A 286 -31.07 29.56 -3.98
CA GLN A 286 -31.36 28.14 -3.75
C GLN A 286 -30.40 27.55 -2.71
N ILE A 287 -29.09 27.83 -2.83
CA ILE A 287 -28.07 27.37 -1.89
C ILE A 287 -28.29 28.01 -0.51
N ILE A 288 -28.49 29.32 -0.43
CA ILE A 288 -28.76 30.02 0.85
C ILE A 288 -30.00 29.43 1.54
N SER A 289 -31.03 29.13 0.76
CA SER A 289 -32.28 28.56 1.28
C SER A 289 -32.14 27.12 1.78
N SER A 290 -31.10 26.37 1.31
CA SER A 290 -30.85 25.01 1.78
C SER A 290 -30.42 24.92 3.24
N GLY A 291 -29.89 26.04 3.78
CA GLY A 291 -29.31 26.09 5.13
C GLY A 291 -27.90 25.49 5.23
N ALA A 292 -27.24 25.21 4.09
CA ALA A 292 -25.86 24.76 4.08
C ALA A 292 -24.93 25.89 4.53
N SER A 293 -23.98 25.57 5.44
CA SER A 293 -22.91 26.48 5.89
C SER A 293 -21.64 26.30 5.07
N LEU A 294 -21.45 25.11 4.50
CA LEU A 294 -20.32 24.77 3.63
C LEU A 294 -20.84 24.27 2.29
N VAL A 295 -20.20 24.73 1.22
CA VAL A 295 -20.48 24.28 -0.15
C VAL A 295 -19.16 23.87 -0.80
N PHE A 296 -19.10 22.63 -1.25
CA PHE A 296 -18.00 22.08 -2.00
C PHE A 296 -18.46 21.69 -3.40
N THR A 297 -17.70 22.06 -4.42
CA THR A 297 -18.03 21.69 -5.79
C THR A 297 -16.81 21.20 -6.59
N ALA A 298 -17.05 20.17 -7.40
CA ALA A 298 -16.05 19.66 -8.33
C ALA A 298 -15.79 20.61 -9.52
N GLN A 299 -16.68 21.58 -9.74
CA GLN A 299 -16.61 22.55 -10.83
C GLN A 299 -16.21 23.94 -10.32
N GLY A 300 -15.84 24.82 -11.26
CA GLY A 300 -15.57 26.22 -10.95
C GLY A 300 -16.81 26.95 -10.41
N VAL A 301 -16.56 28.00 -9.65
CA VAL A 301 -17.62 28.89 -9.13
C VAL A 301 -17.44 30.28 -9.71
N GLU A 302 -18.49 30.83 -10.31
CA GLU A 302 -18.43 32.19 -10.81
C GLU A 302 -18.27 33.20 -9.67
N ALA A 303 -17.39 34.19 -9.87
CA ALA A 303 -17.03 35.16 -8.85
C ALA A 303 -18.24 35.88 -8.24
N ARG A 304 -19.28 36.19 -9.03
CA ARG A 304 -20.52 36.83 -8.54
C ARG A 304 -21.29 35.98 -7.54
N ILE A 305 -21.43 34.67 -7.84
CA ILE A 305 -22.08 33.70 -6.92
C ILE A 305 -21.22 33.54 -5.66
N LEU A 306 -19.91 33.38 -5.82
CA LEU A 306 -18.96 33.23 -4.72
C LEU A 306 -19.04 34.42 -3.76
N HIS A 307 -19.11 35.66 -4.28
CA HIS A 307 -19.29 36.87 -3.48
C HIS A 307 -20.64 36.89 -2.73
N THR A 308 -21.73 36.52 -3.40
CA THR A 308 -23.06 36.47 -2.78
C THR A 308 -23.14 35.46 -1.65
N LEU A 309 -22.58 34.27 -1.84
CA LEU A 309 -22.55 33.21 -0.82
C LEU A 309 -21.64 33.59 0.36
N ALA A 310 -20.48 34.21 0.07
CA ALA A 310 -19.58 34.70 1.12
C ALA A 310 -20.21 35.80 1.97
N ASP A 311 -21.00 36.71 1.36
CA ASP A 311 -21.75 37.76 2.05
C ASP A 311 -22.89 37.17 2.93
N ALA A 312 -23.43 36.02 2.56
CA ALA A 312 -24.35 35.24 3.38
C ALA A 312 -23.67 34.41 4.49
N GLY A 313 -22.34 34.49 4.60
CA GLY A 313 -21.55 33.74 5.60
C GLY A 313 -21.32 32.27 5.27
N ILE A 314 -21.58 31.86 4.03
CA ILE A 314 -21.37 30.49 3.56
C ILE A 314 -19.94 30.33 3.06
N PHE A 315 -19.25 29.30 3.52
CA PHE A 315 -17.94 28.92 3.00
C PHE A 315 -18.10 28.15 1.69
N VAL A 316 -17.40 28.56 0.65
CA VAL A 316 -17.46 27.94 -0.68
C VAL A 316 -16.06 27.58 -1.16
N LEU A 317 -15.91 26.36 -1.64
CA LEU A 317 -14.66 25.88 -2.26
C LEU A 317 -15.01 25.17 -3.57
N GLY A 318 -14.63 25.80 -4.69
CA GLY A 318 -14.88 25.27 -6.03
C GLY A 318 -13.67 24.61 -6.67
N GLY A 319 -13.88 23.95 -7.83
CA GLY A 319 -12.81 23.37 -8.64
C GLY A 319 -12.04 22.25 -7.92
N LEU A 320 -12.71 21.45 -7.12
CA LEU A 320 -12.14 20.25 -6.52
C LEU A 320 -12.03 19.13 -7.56
N GLU A 321 -11.08 18.24 -7.40
CA GLU A 321 -11.12 16.98 -8.14
C GLU A 321 -12.36 16.18 -7.72
N ARG A 322 -12.97 15.47 -8.67
CA ARG A 322 -14.19 14.69 -8.39
C ARG A 322 -14.00 13.72 -7.23
N ALA A 323 -12.87 13.03 -7.17
CA ALA A 323 -12.53 12.13 -6.06
C ALA A 323 -12.48 12.85 -4.72
N GLY A 324 -11.92 14.07 -4.66
CA GLY A 324 -11.91 14.88 -3.44
C GLY A 324 -13.32 15.32 -3.00
N ALA A 325 -14.21 15.62 -3.94
CA ALA A 325 -15.62 15.93 -3.63
C ALA A 325 -16.37 14.69 -3.12
N GLU A 326 -16.11 13.51 -3.70
CA GLU A 326 -16.64 12.21 -3.24
C GLU A 326 -16.15 11.88 -1.83
N ASP A 327 -14.86 12.14 -1.52
CA ASP A 327 -14.31 11.97 -0.17
C ASP A 327 -14.99 12.88 0.85
N ILE A 328 -15.27 14.15 0.49
CA ILE A 328 -15.99 15.08 1.36
C ILE A 328 -17.43 14.60 1.59
N ALA A 329 -18.10 14.14 0.54
CA ALA A 329 -19.44 13.59 0.64
C ALA A 329 -19.49 12.37 1.56
N LEU A 330 -18.54 11.44 1.40
CA LEU A 330 -18.40 10.26 2.26
C LEU A 330 -18.13 10.66 3.72
N ALA A 331 -17.19 11.58 3.95
CA ALA A 331 -16.83 12.03 5.29
C ALA A 331 -18.00 12.66 6.02
N THR A 332 -18.76 13.51 5.35
CA THR A 332 -19.86 14.31 5.95
C THR A 332 -21.21 13.61 5.94
N GLY A 333 -21.34 12.49 5.22
CA GLY A 333 -22.62 11.85 4.96
C GLY A 333 -23.49 12.59 3.95
N ALA A 334 -22.94 13.58 3.23
CA ALA A 334 -23.66 14.29 2.17
C ALA A 334 -23.82 13.40 0.94
N GLN A 335 -24.85 13.69 0.14
CA GLN A 335 -24.98 13.14 -1.20
C GLN A 335 -24.51 14.17 -2.23
N MET A 336 -23.63 13.77 -3.12
CA MET A 336 -23.20 14.64 -4.22
C MET A 336 -24.30 14.70 -5.28
N ILE A 337 -24.72 15.91 -5.64
CA ILE A 337 -25.80 16.16 -6.61
C ILE A 337 -25.27 16.86 -7.86
N ASP A 338 -25.93 16.55 -8.99
CA ASP A 338 -25.60 17.08 -10.31
C ASP A 338 -26.47 18.29 -10.70
N HIS A 339 -27.56 18.57 -9.98
CA HIS A 339 -28.47 19.67 -10.25
C HIS A 339 -28.91 20.37 -8.95
N LEU A 340 -28.98 21.71 -9.00
CA LEU A 340 -29.41 22.52 -7.84
C LEU A 340 -30.88 22.30 -7.47
N ASP A 341 -31.72 21.86 -8.41
CA ASP A 341 -33.13 21.58 -8.16
C ASP A 341 -33.33 20.33 -7.28
N ASP A 342 -32.31 19.50 -7.15
CA ASP A 342 -32.32 18.29 -6.32
C ASP A 342 -31.98 18.60 -4.84
N ILE A 343 -31.75 19.87 -4.49
CA ILE A 343 -31.39 20.23 -3.11
C ILE A 343 -32.57 19.93 -2.18
N SER A 344 -32.31 19.03 -1.22
CA SER A 344 -33.23 18.70 -0.12
C SER A 344 -32.43 18.58 1.20
N GLN A 345 -33.12 18.59 2.32
CA GLN A 345 -32.44 18.47 3.61
C GLN A 345 -31.78 17.10 3.82
N ASP A 346 -32.30 16.06 3.17
CA ASP A 346 -31.80 14.68 3.32
C ASP A 346 -30.47 14.43 2.62
N ILE A 347 -30.07 15.29 1.68
CA ILE A 347 -28.79 15.20 0.98
C ILE A 347 -27.65 15.95 1.67
N LEU A 348 -27.97 16.80 2.63
CA LEU A 348 -26.99 17.61 3.35
C LEU A 348 -26.25 16.75 4.36
N GLY A 349 -24.91 16.81 4.31
CA GLY A 349 -24.07 16.22 5.33
C GLY A 349 -23.92 17.11 6.57
N ASP A 350 -23.22 16.57 7.57
CA ASP A 350 -22.92 17.26 8.81
C ASP A 350 -21.39 17.44 8.99
N PHE A 351 -20.99 18.56 9.60
CA PHE A 351 -19.63 18.76 10.05
C PHE A 351 -19.64 19.35 11.47
N SER A 352 -18.55 19.11 12.21
CA SER A 352 -18.39 19.60 13.58
C SER A 352 -17.57 20.89 13.68
N GLU A 353 -16.59 21.07 12.83
CA GLU A 353 -15.74 22.26 12.76
C GLU A 353 -15.07 22.37 11.39
N LEU A 354 -15.01 23.59 10.86
CA LEU A 354 -14.11 23.96 9.75
C LEU A 354 -13.07 24.94 10.29
N LYS A 355 -11.79 24.68 9.98
CA LYS A 355 -10.70 25.58 10.35
C LYS A 355 -9.69 25.67 9.21
N ILE A 356 -9.24 26.89 8.92
CA ILE A 356 -8.22 27.11 7.91
C ILE A 356 -6.88 27.36 8.60
N GLU A 357 -5.90 26.52 8.29
CA GLU A 357 -4.50 26.67 8.70
C GLU A 357 -3.71 27.24 7.53
N ILE A 358 -2.97 28.30 7.78
CA ILE A 358 -2.09 28.92 6.78
C ILE A 358 -0.66 28.59 7.19
N LEU A 359 0.05 27.87 6.32
CA LEU A 359 1.45 27.53 6.49
C LEU A 359 2.31 28.33 5.51
N GLU A 360 3.39 28.92 6.03
CA GLU A 360 4.41 29.57 5.22
C GLU A 360 5.61 28.61 5.13
N GLY A 361 5.87 28.07 3.95
CA GLY A 361 6.96 27.15 3.68
C GLY A 361 7.91 27.71 2.61
N ALA A 362 8.96 26.95 2.31
CA ALA A 362 9.95 27.31 1.27
C ALA A 362 9.33 27.46 -0.12
N GLU A 363 8.22 26.78 -0.41
CA GLU A 363 7.48 26.83 -1.66
C GLU A 363 6.39 27.93 -1.70
N GLY A 364 6.27 28.72 -0.63
CA GLY A 364 5.29 29.79 -0.51
C GLY A 364 4.19 29.51 0.52
N ARG A 365 3.13 30.33 0.46
CA ARG A 365 1.96 30.22 1.34
C ARG A 365 1.06 29.07 0.88
N ARG A 366 0.81 28.12 1.78
CA ARG A 366 -0.13 26.98 1.59
C ARG A 366 -1.32 27.17 2.52
N GLU A 367 -2.51 26.95 2.01
CA GLU A 367 -3.75 27.03 2.77
C GLU A 367 -4.30 25.60 2.91
N ARG A 368 -4.53 25.19 4.16
CA ARG A 368 -5.02 23.87 4.51
C ARG A 368 -6.34 24.00 5.23
N ILE A 369 -7.36 23.42 4.68
CA ILE A 369 -8.73 23.46 5.19
C ILE A 369 -8.96 22.17 5.95
N HIS A 370 -9.10 22.27 7.27
CA HIS A 370 -9.41 21.15 8.16
C HIS A 370 -10.92 21.06 8.28
N LEU A 371 -11.51 20.01 7.75
CA LEU A 371 -12.93 19.67 7.86
C LEU A 371 -13.07 18.53 8.88
N LEU A 372 -13.48 18.86 10.10
CA LEU A 372 -13.75 17.91 11.16
C LEU A 372 -15.21 17.50 11.11
N VAL A 373 -15.47 16.20 11.22
CA VAL A 373 -16.83 15.67 11.11
C VAL A 373 -17.28 14.98 12.41
N GLY A 374 -16.36 14.53 13.25
CA GLY A 374 -16.64 13.87 14.54
C GLY A 374 -16.19 12.41 14.58
N LEU A 375 -16.49 11.70 15.67
CA LEU A 375 -15.92 10.38 15.97
C LEU A 375 -16.52 9.20 15.19
N GLN A 376 -17.60 9.40 14.42
CA GLN A 376 -18.22 8.35 13.59
C GLN A 376 -18.15 8.75 12.11
N THR A 377 -16.97 9.13 11.69
CA THR A 377 -16.71 9.51 10.31
C THR A 377 -16.24 8.30 9.53
N GLY A 378 -16.74 8.13 8.31
CA GLY A 378 -16.18 7.12 7.41
C GLY A 378 -14.75 7.43 6.94
N ILE A 379 -14.13 8.57 7.33
CA ILE A 379 -12.79 9.00 6.89
C ILE A 379 -12.01 9.62 8.05
N ALA A 380 -10.72 9.28 8.12
CA ALA A 380 -9.76 9.90 9.02
C ALA A 380 -8.51 10.35 8.26
N THR A 381 -7.86 11.41 8.72
CA THR A 381 -6.60 11.90 8.13
C THR A 381 -5.48 11.89 9.17
N ILE A 382 -4.36 11.25 8.84
CA ILE A 382 -3.12 11.39 9.60
C ILE A 382 -2.34 12.56 8.98
N ASP A 383 -2.20 13.63 9.73
CA ASP A 383 -1.44 14.83 9.37
C ASP A 383 0.01 14.65 9.82
N VAL A 384 0.88 14.28 8.89
CA VAL A 384 2.28 13.92 9.17
C VAL A 384 3.13 15.19 9.27
N GLY A 385 3.67 15.43 10.46
CA GLY A 385 4.63 16.50 10.71
C GLY A 385 6.00 16.19 10.09
N GLY A 386 6.70 17.24 9.70
CA GLY A 386 8.02 17.15 9.08
C GLY A 386 8.16 18.13 7.92
N GLY A 387 9.39 18.31 7.43
CA GLY A 387 9.66 19.15 6.26
C GLY A 387 9.17 18.52 4.96
N ASP A 388 9.00 19.34 3.92
CA ASP A 388 8.76 18.85 2.57
C ASP A 388 10.00 18.11 2.06
N GLY A 389 9.84 16.87 1.59
CA GLY A 389 10.93 16.12 1.00
C GLY A 389 10.77 14.60 1.05
N VAL A 390 11.81 13.92 0.59
CA VAL A 390 11.87 12.45 0.48
C VAL A 390 11.63 11.76 1.83
N ALA A 391 12.13 12.35 2.93
CA ALA A 391 11.97 11.78 4.26
C ALA A 391 10.49 11.68 4.71
N SER A 392 9.68 12.70 4.44
CA SER A 392 8.25 12.68 4.79
C SER A 392 7.46 11.69 3.93
N GLU A 393 7.86 11.47 2.66
CA GLU A 393 7.26 10.45 1.81
C GLU A 393 7.53 9.04 2.32
N GLU A 394 8.73 8.81 2.83
CA GLU A 394 9.10 7.52 3.39
C GLU A 394 8.39 7.26 4.72
N VAL A 395 8.19 8.29 5.55
CA VAL A 395 7.36 8.18 6.77
C VAL A 395 5.92 7.79 6.41
N ILE A 396 5.31 8.48 5.44
CA ILE A 396 3.95 8.18 4.98
C ILE A 396 3.84 6.74 4.48
N ARG A 397 4.84 6.24 3.75
CA ARG A 397 4.85 4.86 3.27
C ARG A 397 4.88 3.86 4.41
N GLY A 398 5.79 4.04 5.38
CA GLY A 398 5.83 3.18 6.57
C GLY A 398 4.53 3.23 7.40
N LEU A 399 3.81 4.35 7.39
CA LEU A 399 2.48 4.46 8.01
C LEU A 399 1.41 3.67 7.24
N TYR A 400 1.48 3.62 5.89
CA TYR A 400 0.58 2.77 5.10
C TYR A 400 0.85 1.29 5.37
N ASP A 401 2.11 0.84 5.40
CA ASP A 401 2.47 -0.55 5.73
C ASP A 401 1.92 -0.94 7.11
N ALA A 402 2.07 -0.04 8.09
CA ALA A 402 1.52 -0.23 9.43
C ALA A 402 -0.01 -0.25 9.44
N LEU A 403 -0.66 0.62 8.65
CA LEU A 403 -2.11 0.66 8.54
C LEU A 403 -2.66 -0.65 7.97
N TYR A 404 -2.10 -1.15 6.88
CA TYR A 404 -2.51 -2.42 6.29
C TYR A 404 -2.32 -3.59 7.27
N SER A 405 -1.17 -3.67 7.95
CA SER A 405 -0.91 -4.71 8.94
C SER A 405 -1.87 -4.64 10.13
N VAL A 406 -2.20 -3.43 10.63
CA VAL A 406 -3.13 -3.23 11.74
C VAL A 406 -4.57 -3.55 11.32
N THR A 407 -5.02 -3.08 10.16
CA THR A 407 -6.38 -3.36 9.68
C THR A 407 -6.61 -4.84 9.44
N SER A 408 -5.66 -5.54 8.81
CA SER A 408 -5.71 -7.00 8.66
C SER A 408 -5.76 -7.72 10.01
N ALA A 409 -4.96 -7.29 10.99
CA ALA A 409 -4.97 -7.87 12.34
C ALA A 409 -6.29 -7.59 13.10
N MET A 410 -6.94 -6.44 12.87
CA MET A 410 -8.24 -6.11 13.46
C MET A 410 -9.38 -6.92 12.82
N GLU A 411 -9.37 -7.08 11.50
CA GLU A 411 -10.42 -7.80 10.75
C GLU A 411 -10.37 -9.31 11.02
N THR A 412 -9.17 -9.90 11.00
CA THR A 412 -8.98 -11.34 11.21
C THR A 412 -8.97 -11.72 12.70
N GLY A 413 -8.57 -10.81 13.57
CA GLY A 413 -8.33 -11.09 14.99
C GLY A 413 -7.12 -12.00 15.23
N GLU A 414 -6.24 -12.16 14.26
CA GLU A 414 -5.15 -13.15 14.26
C GLU A 414 -3.79 -12.49 14.06
N VAL A 415 -2.90 -12.67 15.02
CA VAL A 415 -1.52 -12.20 14.93
C VAL A 415 -0.54 -13.32 15.27
N LEU A 416 0.69 -13.15 14.84
CA LEU A 416 1.79 -14.09 15.03
C LEU A 416 3.03 -13.37 15.55
N THR A 417 3.90 -14.10 16.25
CA THR A 417 5.20 -13.59 16.69
C THR A 417 6.10 -13.35 15.48
N GLY A 418 6.56 -12.13 15.30
CA GLY A 418 7.43 -11.72 14.21
C GLY A 418 8.91 -12.09 14.39
N ALA A 419 9.81 -11.24 13.89
CA ALA A 419 11.27 -11.34 14.06
C ALA A 419 11.87 -12.72 13.68
N GLY A 420 11.29 -13.38 12.66
CA GLY A 420 11.77 -14.68 12.17
C GLY A 420 11.42 -15.89 13.04
N SER A 421 10.73 -15.70 14.18
CA SER A 421 10.35 -16.78 15.11
C SER A 421 9.57 -17.88 14.41
N LEU A 422 8.50 -17.53 13.69
CA LEU A 422 7.66 -18.50 12.99
C LEU A 422 8.35 -19.20 11.84
N HIS A 423 9.22 -18.50 11.12
CA HIS A 423 10.00 -19.09 10.04
C HIS A 423 10.92 -20.19 10.59
N MET A 424 11.51 -19.96 11.76
CA MET A 424 12.31 -20.99 12.45
C MET A 424 11.45 -22.15 12.96
N ALA A 425 10.31 -21.87 13.59
CA ALA A 425 9.41 -22.92 14.07
C ALA A 425 8.94 -23.82 12.91
N ALA A 426 8.48 -23.22 11.81
CA ALA A 426 8.07 -23.95 10.61
C ALA A 426 9.23 -24.76 9.99
N SER A 427 10.43 -24.17 9.91
CA SER A 427 11.63 -24.88 9.43
C SER A 427 11.91 -26.15 10.24
N LEU A 428 11.81 -26.08 11.58
CA LEU A 428 12.03 -27.25 12.44
C LEU A 428 10.94 -28.30 12.25
N ALA A 429 9.69 -27.91 12.16
CA ALA A 429 8.56 -28.82 11.91
C ALA A 429 8.70 -29.54 10.55
N ILE A 430 9.11 -28.81 9.50
CA ILE A 430 9.37 -29.41 8.19
C ILE A 430 10.52 -30.41 8.25
N LYS A 431 11.62 -30.09 8.94
CA LYS A 431 12.77 -30.98 9.08
C LYS A 431 12.41 -32.28 9.79
N GLU A 432 11.64 -32.19 10.87
CA GLU A 432 11.12 -33.36 11.60
C GLU A 432 10.23 -34.23 10.70
N ALA A 433 9.31 -33.61 9.96
CA ALA A 433 8.45 -34.35 9.02
C ALA A 433 9.27 -34.96 7.86
N ALA A 434 10.30 -34.26 7.37
CA ALA A 434 11.18 -34.73 6.31
C ALA A 434 12.00 -35.96 6.72
N GLU A 435 12.42 -36.08 8.00
CA GLU A 435 13.14 -37.26 8.51
C GLU A 435 12.31 -38.54 8.34
N ASN A 436 11.00 -38.45 8.47
CA ASN A 436 10.07 -39.57 8.36
C ASN A 436 9.58 -39.80 6.91
N HIS A 437 9.97 -38.96 5.93
CA HIS A 437 9.53 -39.07 4.55
C HIS A 437 10.46 -39.97 3.73
N PRO A 438 9.95 -41.10 3.15
CA PRO A 438 10.81 -42.09 2.48
C PRO A 438 11.25 -41.68 1.06
N GLY A 439 10.61 -40.68 0.44
CA GLY A 439 10.81 -40.29 -0.95
C GLY A 439 11.93 -39.27 -1.15
N ARG A 440 12.22 -38.97 -2.42
CA ARG A 440 13.20 -37.94 -2.80
C ARG A 440 12.71 -36.53 -2.50
N GLU A 441 11.43 -36.33 -2.33
CA GLU A 441 10.76 -35.10 -1.92
C GLU A 441 11.29 -34.59 -0.58
N ARG A 442 11.80 -35.49 0.27
CA ARG A 442 12.51 -35.14 1.51
C ARG A 442 13.57 -34.05 1.27
N LEU A 443 14.38 -34.20 0.22
CA LEU A 443 15.44 -33.23 -0.08
C LEU A 443 14.86 -31.84 -0.42
N ALA A 444 13.71 -31.80 -1.08
CA ALA A 444 13.00 -30.57 -1.38
C ALA A 444 12.38 -29.97 -0.12
N MET A 445 11.78 -30.77 0.76
CA MET A 445 11.26 -30.31 2.05
C MET A 445 12.37 -29.68 2.92
N GLU A 446 13.54 -30.36 3.02
CA GLU A 446 14.70 -29.80 3.71
C GLU A 446 15.23 -28.51 3.08
N ALA A 447 15.13 -28.39 1.76
CA ALA A 447 15.48 -27.17 1.03
C ALA A 447 14.51 -26.02 1.33
N PHE A 448 13.20 -26.30 1.39
CA PHE A 448 12.18 -25.33 1.78
C PHE A 448 12.43 -24.85 3.22
N ALA A 449 12.71 -25.75 4.15
CA ALA A 449 13.05 -25.42 5.53
C ALA A 449 14.25 -24.45 5.61
N ARG A 450 15.31 -24.70 4.80
CA ARG A 450 16.45 -23.77 4.72
C ARG A 450 16.10 -22.42 4.11
N ALA A 451 15.19 -22.40 3.16
CA ALA A 451 14.72 -21.14 2.58
C ALA A 451 13.97 -20.27 3.61
N LEU A 452 13.13 -20.87 4.47
CA LEU A 452 12.49 -20.16 5.57
C LEU A 452 13.49 -19.60 6.58
N GLU A 453 14.55 -20.34 6.89
CA GLU A 453 15.62 -19.88 7.80
C GLU A 453 16.38 -18.66 7.26
N SER A 454 16.22 -18.32 5.97
CA SER A 454 16.86 -17.13 5.41
C SER A 454 16.35 -15.83 6.05
N ILE A 455 15.10 -15.79 6.51
CA ILE A 455 14.52 -14.60 7.15
C ILE A 455 15.25 -14.30 8.47
N PRO A 456 15.24 -15.18 9.49
CA PRO A 456 15.97 -14.89 10.72
C PRO A 456 17.49 -14.74 10.49
N ALA A 457 18.07 -15.48 9.56
CA ALA A 457 19.48 -15.33 9.21
C ALA A 457 19.82 -13.95 8.66
N THR A 458 18.96 -13.39 7.81
CA THR A 458 19.15 -12.05 7.24
C THR A 458 18.94 -10.97 8.29
N LEU A 459 17.95 -11.13 9.18
CA LEU A 459 17.77 -10.21 10.31
C LEU A 459 19.01 -10.16 11.21
N GLY A 460 19.59 -11.30 11.55
CA GLY A 460 20.84 -11.36 12.33
C GLY A 460 22.03 -10.73 11.60
N GLU A 461 22.16 -11.00 10.31
CA GLU A 461 23.24 -10.44 9.47
C GLU A 461 23.15 -8.90 9.36
N ASN A 462 21.95 -8.37 9.14
CA ASN A 462 21.74 -6.92 9.08
C ASN A 462 22.03 -6.24 10.42
N ALA A 463 21.88 -6.96 11.54
CA ALA A 463 22.30 -6.52 12.86
C ALA A 463 23.80 -6.73 13.17
N GLY A 464 24.57 -7.25 12.22
CA GLY A 464 26.00 -7.46 12.36
C GLY A 464 26.41 -8.80 13.01
N VAL A 465 25.48 -9.72 13.22
CA VAL A 465 25.75 -11.06 13.77
C VAL A 465 25.98 -12.06 12.62
N ASN A 466 26.86 -13.04 12.85
CA ASN A 466 27.07 -14.09 11.87
C ASN A 466 25.79 -14.92 11.65
N ARG A 467 25.41 -15.11 10.38
CA ARG A 467 24.19 -15.88 10.00
C ARG A 467 24.12 -17.26 10.63
N LEU A 468 25.24 -17.97 10.66
CA LEU A 468 25.28 -19.34 11.18
C LEU A 468 25.10 -19.36 12.70
N ASP A 469 25.79 -18.47 13.41
CA ASP A 469 25.71 -18.37 14.87
C ASP A 469 24.27 -18.02 15.31
N CYS A 470 23.66 -17.03 14.67
CA CYS A 470 22.26 -16.65 14.91
C CYS A 470 21.29 -17.85 14.71
N LEU A 471 21.44 -18.58 13.61
CA LEU A 471 20.59 -19.76 13.35
C LEU A 471 20.83 -20.90 14.34
N LEU A 472 22.06 -21.15 14.77
CA LEU A 472 22.39 -22.20 15.75
C LEU A 472 21.76 -21.89 17.12
N GLU A 473 21.92 -20.65 17.59
CA GLU A 473 21.31 -20.20 18.84
C GLU A 473 19.77 -20.28 18.78
N LEU A 474 19.19 -19.80 17.70
CA LEU A 474 17.73 -19.78 17.52
C LEU A 474 17.14 -21.21 17.49
N ARG A 475 17.79 -22.12 16.77
CA ARG A 475 17.39 -23.55 16.77
C ARG A 475 17.52 -24.18 18.15
N ALA A 476 18.54 -23.82 18.93
CA ALA A 476 18.72 -24.31 20.28
C ALA A 476 17.59 -23.84 21.20
N LEU A 477 17.19 -22.57 21.14
CA LEU A 477 16.09 -22.02 21.93
C LEU A 477 14.74 -22.69 21.59
N HIS A 478 14.42 -22.86 20.30
CA HIS A 478 13.19 -23.55 19.88
C HIS A 478 13.16 -25.02 20.36
N ARG A 479 14.30 -25.74 20.27
CA ARG A 479 14.39 -27.12 20.78
C ARG A 479 14.30 -27.20 22.29
N ALA A 480 14.69 -26.15 23.00
CA ALA A 480 14.50 -26.03 24.46
C ALA A 480 13.05 -25.70 24.87
N GLY A 481 12.13 -25.58 23.90
CA GLY A 481 10.71 -25.31 24.15
C GLY A 481 10.32 -23.83 24.08
N ASN A 482 11.25 -22.91 23.81
CA ASN A 482 10.94 -21.49 23.61
C ASN A 482 10.39 -21.26 22.18
N SER A 483 9.09 -21.43 22.03
CA SER A 483 8.43 -21.33 20.72
C SER A 483 8.30 -19.89 20.19
N GLU A 484 8.56 -18.89 21.01
CA GLU A 484 8.51 -17.46 20.68
C GLU A 484 9.92 -16.88 20.46
N ALA A 485 10.94 -17.74 20.43
CA ALA A 485 12.29 -17.28 20.16
C ALA A 485 12.42 -16.74 18.73
N GLY A 486 13.00 -15.57 18.57
CA GLY A 486 13.26 -14.89 17.32
C GLY A 486 14.56 -14.09 17.40
N VAL A 487 14.80 -13.25 16.40
CA VAL A 487 15.98 -12.38 16.34
C VAL A 487 15.65 -11.05 17.00
N LEU A 488 16.37 -10.74 18.07
CA LEU A 488 16.28 -9.46 18.76
C LEU A 488 16.92 -8.34 17.92
N ARG A 489 16.66 -7.08 18.29
CA ARG A 489 17.19 -5.93 17.58
C ARG A 489 18.72 -5.85 17.51
N ASP A 490 19.42 -6.46 18.49
CA ASP A 490 20.87 -6.58 18.49
C ASP A 490 21.41 -7.78 17.70
N GLY A 491 20.52 -8.48 16.98
CA GLY A 491 20.84 -9.65 16.15
C GLY A 491 20.97 -10.98 16.90
N LYS A 492 20.88 -10.97 18.25
CA LYS A 492 20.94 -12.20 19.05
C LYS A 492 19.60 -12.94 19.05
N ALA A 493 19.67 -14.24 19.27
CA ALA A 493 18.47 -15.03 19.48
C ALA A 493 17.89 -14.81 20.89
N GLY A 494 16.58 -14.62 21.00
CA GLY A 494 15.90 -14.40 22.28
C GLY A 494 14.39 -14.49 22.16
N THR A 495 13.68 -14.44 23.30
CA THR A 495 12.21 -14.43 23.33
C THR A 495 11.68 -13.11 22.82
N ILE A 496 10.76 -13.15 21.86
CA ILE A 496 10.14 -11.98 21.26
C ILE A 496 8.85 -11.66 22.00
N THR A 497 8.75 -10.45 22.56
CA THR A 497 7.58 -9.95 23.29
C THR A 497 6.92 -8.75 22.62
N GLU A 498 7.70 -8.01 21.80
CA GLU A 498 7.30 -6.70 21.26
C GLU A 498 7.06 -6.70 19.74
N ALA A 499 7.41 -7.79 19.03
CA ALA A 499 7.22 -7.89 17.58
C ALA A 499 6.06 -8.86 17.28
N LEU A 500 4.91 -8.30 16.92
CA LEU A 500 3.75 -9.02 16.40
C LEU A 500 3.54 -8.61 14.94
N ALA A 501 3.06 -9.54 14.13
CA ALA A 501 2.69 -9.27 12.74
C ALA A 501 1.32 -9.89 12.43
N SER A 502 0.61 -9.38 11.44
CA SER A 502 -0.64 -9.99 10.98
C SER A 502 -0.36 -11.42 10.50
N ALA A 503 -1.20 -12.36 10.91
CA ALA A 503 -1.10 -13.76 10.49
C ALA A 503 -1.28 -13.90 8.97
N GLU A 504 -2.16 -13.10 8.39
CA GLU A 504 -2.43 -13.06 6.96
C GLU A 504 -1.20 -12.62 6.16
N THR A 505 -0.52 -11.55 6.59
CA THR A 505 0.70 -11.04 5.93
C THR A 505 1.80 -12.10 5.85
N ILE A 506 2.03 -12.84 6.94
CA ILE A 506 3.08 -13.88 6.97
C ILE A 506 2.67 -15.10 6.15
N SER A 507 1.44 -15.58 6.28
CA SER A 507 0.98 -16.76 5.55
C SER A 507 0.95 -16.51 4.04
N HIS A 508 0.38 -15.37 3.61
CA HIS A 508 0.32 -14.99 2.20
C HIS A 508 1.72 -14.84 1.60
N ALA A 509 2.67 -14.23 2.32
CA ALA A 509 4.05 -14.09 1.83
C ALA A 509 4.73 -15.45 1.54
N ILE A 510 4.50 -16.45 2.40
CA ILE A 510 5.06 -17.80 2.23
C ILE A 510 4.34 -18.55 1.10
N GLU A 511 3.02 -18.48 1.05
CA GLU A 511 2.20 -19.11 0.01
C GLU A 511 2.53 -18.56 -1.37
N ALA A 512 2.49 -17.25 -1.56
CA ALA A 512 2.75 -16.59 -2.82
C ALA A 512 4.20 -16.83 -3.30
N ALA A 513 5.17 -16.82 -2.38
CA ALA A 513 6.56 -17.17 -2.68
C ALA A 513 6.70 -18.62 -3.16
N CYS A 514 6.02 -19.56 -2.52
CA CYS A 514 6.03 -20.97 -2.89
C CYS A 514 5.36 -21.20 -4.25
N GLU A 515 4.17 -20.63 -4.46
CA GLU A 515 3.41 -20.77 -5.71
C GLU A 515 4.18 -20.23 -6.90
N THR A 516 4.72 -19.00 -6.79
CA THR A 516 5.53 -18.39 -7.84
C THR A 516 6.77 -19.23 -8.15
N THR A 517 7.44 -19.71 -7.11
CA THR A 517 8.62 -20.58 -7.28
C THR A 517 8.24 -21.88 -7.96
N CYS A 518 7.18 -22.56 -7.52
CA CYS A 518 6.68 -23.80 -8.15
C CYS A 518 6.28 -23.58 -9.61
N GLY A 519 5.68 -22.43 -9.93
CA GLY A 519 5.38 -22.03 -11.31
C GLY A 519 6.66 -21.90 -12.15
N LEU A 520 7.68 -21.21 -11.64
CA LEU A 520 8.96 -21.03 -12.34
C LEU A 520 9.72 -22.36 -12.50
N LEU A 521 9.66 -23.25 -11.53
CA LEU A 521 10.33 -24.57 -11.60
C LEU A 521 9.74 -25.50 -12.67
N ARG A 522 8.50 -25.28 -13.10
CA ARG A 522 7.84 -26.02 -14.18
C ARG A 522 8.22 -25.53 -15.57
N VAL A 523 8.92 -24.41 -15.68
CA VAL A 523 9.29 -23.82 -16.98
C VAL A 523 10.46 -24.60 -17.60
N ASP A 524 10.19 -25.28 -18.73
CA ASP A 524 11.18 -26.01 -19.51
C ASP A 524 11.83 -25.13 -20.59
N GLN A 525 11.07 -24.19 -21.15
CA GLN A 525 11.54 -23.31 -22.22
C GLN A 525 11.07 -21.88 -22.03
N VAL A 526 11.93 -20.94 -22.35
CA VAL A 526 11.60 -19.53 -22.48
C VAL A 526 11.67 -19.13 -23.94
N ILE A 527 10.53 -18.75 -24.49
CA ILE A 527 10.37 -18.33 -25.87
C ILE A 527 10.18 -16.82 -25.90
N SER A 528 11.14 -16.11 -26.50
CA SER A 528 10.99 -14.67 -26.75
C SER A 528 10.16 -14.48 -28.02
N ALA A 529 8.85 -14.25 -27.86
CA ALA A 529 8.00 -13.81 -28.95
C ALA A 529 8.12 -12.28 -29.12
N ARG A 530 8.11 -11.78 -30.36
CA ARG A 530 7.93 -10.34 -30.58
C ARG A 530 6.52 -9.97 -30.11
N GLY A 531 6.43 -9.03 -29.14
CA GLY A 531 5.25 -8.20 -29.02
C GLY A 531 5.28 -7.15 -30.14
N ASP A 532 4.15 -6.93 -30.76
CA ASP A 532 3.93 -5.83 -31.70
C ASP A 532 4.13 -4.48 -30.99
#